data_856acc6941d7b91113f3371c2cc2d2dc
#
_entry.id   856acc6941d7b91113f3371c2cc2d2dc
#
_cell.length_a   1.000
_cell.length_b   1.000
_cell.length_c   1.000
_cell.angle_alpha   90.00
_cell.angle_beta   90.00
_cell.angle_gamma   90.00
#
_symmetry.space_group_name_H-M   'P 1'
#
loop_
_entity.id
_entity.type
_entity.pdbx_description
1 polymer ?
#
loop_
_entity_poly.entity_id
_entity_poly.type
_entity_poly.pdbx_seq_one_letter_code
_entity_poly.pdbx_strand_id
1 'polypeptide(L)'
;DCNRSKKSLVQPRRDFLKTLSIGTIGAASMGFTFTSIESSEKKQRLRTRDEKLKQMASNSYAVNQLFKRRAYSQRPERPEIQQLKEKYGEFTLLDFPAFTRDTYPGVKKMDLWSSLFGDVTDDSMYTHIKTDTQVRIGEFDPSAPSSKRYLDRLVSNMVSTGVTAAHISNNAPRNLADLNDELRKEGIRVAKIWLDAAKQIGAISMRVNTGGPQIIPASVIEDGYPRNEEIVPYLRNAIESFKELADYAGKAGVKITIENHWGLVANPVNIIIILNEVNNPYCEASPDFCNWEHEYMLYHGLEILIPKATSMVHAKRWTRFPDVDIARCVRILNDYKYKGYISVEYEAGGDPVEGTKKLLEDVVNALI
;
A
#
# COMPACT_ATOMS: atom_id res chain seq x y z
N ASP A 1 14.10 55.10 34.56
CA ASP A 1 13.21 54.74 35.68
C ASP A 1 11.96 54.04 35.16
N CYS A 2 11.90 52.79 35.22
CA CYS A 2 10.77 51.98 35.70
C CYS A 2 11.10 50.48 35.60
N ASN A 3 11.57 49.96 36.69
CA ASN A 3 11.78 48.56 36.99
C ASN A 3 10.38 47.90 37.23
N ARG A 4 9.98 46.89 36.47
CA ARG A 4 8.93 45.94 36.87
C ARG A 4 9.40 44.52 36.62
N SER A 5 9.67 43.86 37.73
CA SER A 5 9.96 42.43 37.86
C SER A 5 8.85 41.55 37.32
N LYS A 6 9.19 40.64 36.41
CA LYS A 6 8.33 39.50 36.04
C LYS A 6 8.63 38.33 36.98
N LYS A 7 7.72 38.07 37.92
CA LYS A 7 7.70 36.82 38.69
C LYS A 7 7.18 35.70 37.76
N SER A 8 7.99 34.68 37.57
CA SER A 8 7.60 33.42 36.92
C SER A 8 6.75 32.59 37.88
N LEU A 9 5.54 32.29 37.49
CA LEU A 9 4.68 31.29 38.13
C LEU A 9 4.91 29.95 37.46
N VAL A 10 5.84 29.17 37.98
CA VAL A 10 5.93 27.74 37.72
C VAL A 10 5.42 27.04 38.97
N GLN A 11 4.20 26.51 38.94
CA GLN A 11 3.70 25.59 39.94
C GLN A 11 4.03 24.14 39.56
N PRO A 12 4.61 23.35 40.45
CA PRO A 12 4.93 21.95 40.18
C PRO A 12 3.69 21.05 40.29
N ARG A 13 3.51 20.20 39.30
CA ARG A 13 2.44 19.20 39.16
C ARG A 13 2.47 18.05 40.18
N ARG A 14 3.03 18.25 41.40
CA ARG A 14 3.23 17.15 42.37
C ARG A 14 2.26 17.10 43.55
N ASP A 15 1.34 18.06 43.70
CA ASP A 15 0.49 18.12 44.90
C ASP A 15 -0.99 17.75 44.71
N PHE A 16 -1.36 17.16 43.55
CA PHE A 16 -2.74 16.74 43.32
C PHE A 16 -3.09 15.32 43.84
N LEU A 17 -2.14 14.60 44.40
CA LEU A 17 -2.36 13.19 44.85
C LEU A 17 -2.34 13.00 46.37
N LYS A 18 -2.40 14.06 47.19
CA LYS A 18 -2.31 13.95 48.67
C LYS A 18 -3.56 14.33 49.44
N THR A 19 -4.71 14.53 48.83
CA THR A 19 -5.93 14.89 49.55
C THR A 19 -7.07 13.91 49.31
N LEU A 20 -6.84 12.64 49.61
CA LEU A 20 -7.89 11.65 49.74
C LEU A 20 -7.50 10.64 50.84
N SER A 21 -7.53 11.12 52.11
CA SER A 21 -7.60 10.22 53.23
C SER A 21 -8.32 10.90 54.38
N ILE A 22 -9.22 10.13 54.97
CA ILE A 22 -9.88 10.30 56.27
C ILE A 22 -11.24 10.99 56.23
N GLY A 23 -12.24 10.14 56.10
CA GLY A 23 -13.61 10.34 56.55
C GLY A 23 -14.13 9.00 57.02
N THR A 24 -13.85 8.62 58.26
CA THR A 24 -14.44 7.47 58.94
C THR A 24 -15.88 7.79 59.33
N ILE A 25 -16.86 7.04 58.81
CA ILE A 25 -18.21 6.90 59.41
C ILE A 25 -18.74 5.48 59.17
N GLY A 26 -19.01 4.81 60.30
CA GLY A 26 -20.15 3.91 60.48
C GLY A 26 -20.18 2.57 59.79
N ALA A 27 -19.91 1.52 60.55
CA ALA A 27 -20.16 0.14 60.19
C ALA A 27 -21.65 -0.15 59.93
N ALA A 28 -21.96 -0.63 58.74
CA ALA A 28 -23.12 -1.51 58.49
C ALA A 28 -22.61 -2.69 57.68
N SER A 29 -22.63 -3.86 58.27
CA SER A 29 -22.22 -5.13 57.69
C SER A 29 -23.18 -5.53 56.57
N MET A 30 -22.85 -5.24 55.32
CA MET A 30 -23.38 -5.98 54.18
C MET A 30 -22.23 -6.80 53.60
N GLY A 31 -22.36 -8.13 53.72
CA GLY A 31 -21.41 -9.06 53.16
C GLY A 31 -21.36 -8.94 51.63
N PHE A 32 -20.38 -8.24 51.15
CA PHE A 32 -19.97 -8.31 49.75
C PHE A 32 -19.02 -9.50 49.62
N THR A 33 -19.53 -10.61 49.12
CA THR A 33 -18.72 -11.68 48.55
C THR A 33 -17.99 -11.06 47.35
N PHE A 34 -16.70 -10.75 47.52
CA PHE A 34 -15.81 -10.55 46.39
C PHE A 34 -15.69 -11.85 45.63
N THR A 35 -16.54 -12.07 44.63
CA THR A 35 -16.21 -12.99 43.56
C THR A 35 -14.99 -12.44 42.86
N SER A 36 -13.84 -13.08 43.06
CA SER A 36 -12.66 -12.86 42.23
C SER A 36 -13.09 -13.11 40.81
N ILE A 37 -13.22 -12.03 40.02
CA ILE A 37 -13.25 -12.09 38.58
C ILE A 37 -11.86 -12.57 38.20
N GLU A 38 -11.66 -13.89 38.13
CA GLU A 38 -10.55 -14.43 37.36
C GLU A 38 -10.74 -13.94 35.93
N SER A 39 -10.01 -12.88 35.59
CA SER A 39 -9.77 -12.51 34.20
C SER A 39 -9.03 -13.71 33.59
N SER A 40 -9.76 -14.63 32.98
CA SER A 40 -9.17 -15.62 32.11
C SER A 40 -8.58 -14.84 30.94
N GLU A 41 -7.35 -14.36 31.07
CA GLU A 41 -6.54 -14.00 29.93
C GLU A 41 -6.47 -15.26 29.07
N LYS A 42 -7.35 -15.33 28.06
CA LYS A 42 -7.22 -16.32 27.00
C LYS A 42 -5.84 -16.09 26.41
N LYS A 43 -4.85 -16.90 26.78
CA LYS A 43 -3.55 -16.93 26.15
C LYS A 43 -3.78 -16.95 24.66
N GLN A 44 -3.47 -15.87 23.97
CA GLN A 44 -3.63 -15.76 22.53
C GLN A 44 -2.78 -16.88 21.91
N ARG A 45 -3.44 -17.83 21.24
CA ARG A 45 -2.75 -18.92 20.55
C ARG A 45 -1.84 -18.29 19.48
N LEU A 46 -0.55 -18.57 19.53
CA LEU A 46 0.37 -18.19 18.48
C LEU A 46 -0.02 -18.88 17.17
N ARG A 47 -0.03 -18.11 16.09
CA ARG A 47 -0.31 -18.65 14.75
C ARG A 47 0.83 -19.54 14.29
N THR A 48 0.48 -20.63 13.61
CA THR A 48 1.47 -21.48 12.94
C THR A 48 2.09 -20.73 11.75
N ARG A 49 3.25 -21.23 11.28
CA ARG A 49 3.90 -20.68 10.07
C ARG A 49 2.93 -20.66 8.88
N ASP A 50 2.19 -21.74 8.66
CA ASP A 50 1.23 -21.86 7.55
C ASP A 50 0.08 -20.83 7.67
N GLU A 51 -0.40 -20.57 8.89
CA GLU A 51 -1.40 -19.53 9.12
C GLU A 51 -0.88 -18.14 8.82
N LYS A 52 0.41 -17.88 9.09
CA LYS A 52 1.07 -16.62 8.76
C LYS A 52 1.31 -16.48 7.25
N LEU A 53 1.75 -17.54 6.59
CA LEU A 53 1.95 -17.56 5.13
C LEU A 53 0.66 -17.31 4.34
N LYS A 54 -0.50 -17.71 4.84
CA LYS A 54 -1.80 -17.40 4.21
C LYS A 54 -2.11 -15.89 4.16
N GLN A 55 -1.46 -15.10 4.99
CA GLN A 55 -1.59 -13.64 5.00
C GLN A 55 -0.60 -12.96 4.03
N MET A 56 0.39 -13.70 3.52
CA MET A 56 1.40 -13.15 2.63
C MET A 56 0.92 -13.11 1.18
N ALA A 57 1.36 -12.08 0.44
CA ALA A 57 1.22 -11.97 -1.00
C ALA A 57 2.59 -11.76 -1.65
N SER A 58 2.87 -12.49 -2.73
CA SER A 58 4.04 -12.23 -3.56
C SER A 58 3.81 -10.97 -4.41
N ASN A 59 4.81 -10.11 -4.49
CA ASN A 59 4.73 -8.88 -5.27
C ASN A 59 5.45 -9.05 -6.62
N SER A 60 4.73 -8.83 -7.71
CA SER A 60 5.30 -8.96 -9.06
C SER A 60 6.32 -7.87 -9.38
N TYR A 61 6.20 -6.69 -8.75
CA TYR A 61 7.19 -5.62 -8.89
C TYR A 61 8.54 -6.00 -8.29
N ALA A 62 8.58 -6.74 -7.18
CA ALA A 62 9.82 -7.17 -6.53
C ALA A 62 10.75 -7.94 -7.47
N VAL A 63 10.17 -8.72 -8.38
CA VAL A 63 10.91 -9.53 -9.37
C VAL A 63 10.71 -9.02 -10.81
N ASN A 64 10.37 -7.75 -10.96
CA ASN A 64 10.01 -7.15 -12.26
C ASN A 64 11.11 -7.26 -13.33
N GLN A 65 12.35 -7.46 -12.92
CA GLN A 65 13.51 -7.64 -13.82
C GLN A 65 13.44 -8.96 -14.60
N LEU A 66 12.69 -9.94 -14.10
CA LEU A 66 12.52 -11.25 -14.75
C LEU A 66 11.41 -11.27 -15.80
N PHE A 67 10.59 -10.22 -15.85
CA PHE A 67 9.46 -10.17 -16.79
C PHE A 67 9.90 -9.76 -18.19
N LYS A 68 9.27 -10.37 -19.19
CA LYS A 68 9.32 -9.89 -20.56
C LYS A 68 8.78 -8.47 -20.63
N ARG A 69 9.54 -7.59 -21.23
CA ARG A 69 9.18 -6.17 -21.39
C ARG A 69 9.22 -5.78 -22.85
N ARG A 70 8.42 -4.78 -23.21
CA ARG A 70 8.59 -4.10 -24.48
C ARG A 70 9.91 -3.36 -24.48
N ALA A 71 10.64 -3.51 -25.58
CA ALA A 71 11.84 -2.73 -25.83
C ALA A 71 11.47 -1.29 -26.16
N TYR A 72 11.37 -0.43 -25.15
CA TYR A 72 11.16 1.02 -25.34
C TYR A 72 12.42 1.76 -25.75
N SER A 73 13.57 1.11 -25.68
CA SER A 73 14.84 1.68 -26.09
C SER A 73 15.73 0.61 -26.69
N GLN A 74 16.60 0.98 -27.64
CA GLN A 74 17.64 0.11 -28.19
C GLN A 74 18.80 -0.13 -27.19
N ARG A 75 18.63 0.22 -25.92
CA ARG A 75 19.67 -0.03 -24.91
C ARG A 75 19.72 -1.50 -24.61
N PRO A 76 20.91 -2.10 -24.65
CA PRO A 76 21.08 -3.51 -24.26
C PRO A 76 20.69 -3.68 -22.78
N GLU A 77 20.14 -4.85 -22.48
CA GLU A 77 19.85 -5.21 -21.11
C GLU A 77 21.12 -5.29 -20.27
N ARG A 78 21.06 -4.86 -19.03
CA ARG A 78 22.22 -4.88 -18.13
C ARG A 78 22.65 -6.34 -17.86
N PRO A 79 23.96 -6.65 -17.84
CA PRO A 79 24.44 -8.02 -17.64
C PRO A 79 23.88 -8.70 -16.39
N GLU A 80 23.67 -7.94 -15.31
CA GLU A 80 23.13 -8.47 -14.05
C GLU A 80 21.68 -8.98 -14.23
N ILE A 81 20.88 -8.30 -15.03
CA ILE A 81 19.51 -8.72 -15.35
C ILE A 81 19.53 -9.96 -16.23
N GLN A 82 20.43 -10.02 -17.21
CA GLN A 82 20.59 -11.19 -18.04
C GLN A 82 20.96 -12.43 -17.22
N GLN A 83 21.90 -12.32 -16.29
CA GLN A 83 22.26 -13.40 -15.37
C GLN A 83 21.08 -13.86 -14.51
N LEU A 84 20.23 -12.93 -14.03
CA LEU A 84 19.02 -13.28 -13.29
C LEU A 84 18.02 -14.03 -14.16
N LYS A 85 17.83 -13.62 -15.41
CA LYS A 85 16.96 -14.32 -16.37
C LYS A 85 17.51 -15.71 -16.74
N GLU A 86 18.82 -15.88 -16.86
CA GLU A 86 19.46 -17.18 -17.06
C GLU A 86 19.23 -18.12 -15.86
N LYS A 87 19.26 -17.55 -14.63
CA LYS A 87 19.07 -18.33 -13.39
C LYS A 87 17.62 -18.72 -13.13
N TYR A 88 16.66 -17.81 -13.34
CA TYR A 88 15.26 -17.98 -12.93
C TYR A 88 14.29 -18.13 -14.09
N GLY A 89 14.75 -17.93 -15.31
CA GLY A 89 13.90 -17.82 -16.51
C GLY A 89 13.33 -16.41 -16.69
N GLU A 90 13.01 -16.09 -17.92
CA GLU A 90 12.22 -14.92 -18.26
C GLU A 90 10.76 -15.35 -18.46
N PHE A 91 9.81 -14.61 -17.88
CA PHE A 91 8.41 -14.99 -17.88
C PHE A 91 7.46 -13.77 -18.05
N THR A 92 6.18 -14.05 -18.20
CA THR A 92 5.10 -13.06 -18.29
C THR A 92 4.24 -13.06 -17.03
N LEU A 93 3.31 -12.13 -16.91
CA LEU A 93 2.36 -12.13 -15.81
C LEU A 93 1.45 -13.36 -15.79
N LEU A 94 1.25 -14.02 -16.94
CA LEU A 94 0.52 -15.28 -17.02
C LEU A 94 1.24 -16.43 -16.32
N ASP A 95 2.57 -16.38 -16.24
CA ASP A 95 3.40 -17.40 -15.59
C ASP A 95 3.61 -17.11 -14.08
N PHE A 96 3.31 -15.89 -13.65
CA PHE A 96 3.57 -15.45 -12.27
C PHE A 96 2.81 -16.25 -11.20
N PRO A 97 1.58 -16.76 -11.41
CA PRO A 97 0.94 -17.67 -10.47
C PRO A 97 1.74 -18.95 -10.21
N ALA A 98 2.30 -19.57 -11.24
CA ALA A 98 3.17 -20.74 -11.12
C ALA A 98 4.49 -20.38 -10.45
N PHE A 99 5.13 -19.28 -10.86
CA PHE A 99 6.34 -18.77 -10.21
C PHE A 99 6.13 -18.54 -8.70
N THR A 100 5.01 -17.93 -8.30
CA THR A 100 4.67 -17.72 -6.88
C THR A 100 4.55 -19.04 -6.12
N ARG A 101 3.80 -20.00 -6.67
CA ARG A 101 3.61 -21.32 -6.05
C ARG A 101 4.93 -22.04 -5.81
N ASP A 102 5.82 -22.01 -6.82
CA ASP A 102 7.03 -22.81 -6.84
C ASP A 102 8.18 -22.12 -6.07
N THR A 103 8.21 -20.78 -6.07
CA THR A 103 9.30 -20.00 -5.46
C THR A 103 9.02 -19.65 -4.00
N TYR A 104 7.75 -19.44 -3.63
CA TYR A 104 7.33 -19.03 -2.28
C TYR A 104 6.31 -20.04 -1.68
N PRO A 105 6.74 -21.26 -1.29
CA PRO A 105 5.85 -22.30 -0.82
C PRO A 105 4.96 -21.83 0.35
N GLY A 106 3.65 -22.05 0.23
CA GLY A 106 2.67 -21.63 1.23
C GLY A 106 2.04 -20.25 0.95
N VAL A 107 2.66 -19.39 0.14
CA VAL A 107 2.06 -18.13 -0.33
C VAL A 107 1.03 -18.45 -1.40
N LYS A 108 -0.21 -17.97 -1.21
CA LYS A 108 -1.36 -18.24 -2.10
C LYS A 108 -1.95 -16.97 -2.70
N LYS A 109 -1.36 -15.82 -2.44
CA LYS A 109 -1.85 -14.52 -2.88
C LYS A 109 -0.77 -13.77 -3.65
N MET A 110 -1.20 -12.96 -4.59
CA MET A 110 -0.34 -12.11 -5.42
C MET A 110 -0.79 -10.66 -5.35
N ASP A 111 0.19 -9.78 -5.41
CA ASP A 111 0.05 -8.37 -5.70
C ASP A 111 0.63 -8.11 -7.09
N LEU A 112 -0.21 -7.64 -8.00
CA LEU A 112 0.09 -7.54 -9.41
C LEU A 112 0.34 -6.10 -9.83
N TRP A 113 1.57 -5.80 -10.26
CA TRP A 113 1.90 -4.47 -10.77
C TRP A 113 1.32 -4.23 -12.17
N SER A 114 0.54 -3.17 -12.32
CA SER A 114 -0.21 -2.90 -13.55
C SER A 114 0.63 -2.79 -14.82
N SER A 115 1.88 -2.35 -14.70
CA SER A 115 2.80 -2.20 -15.84
C SER A 115 3.29 -3.53 -16.44
N LEU A 116 2.95 -4.67 -15.81
CA LEU A 116 3.31 -6.01 -16.30
C LEU A 116 2.16 -6.72 -17.02
N PHE A 117 0.98 -6.11 -17.06
CA PHE A 117 -0.17 -6.68 -17.75
C PHE A 117 -0.02 -6.63 -19.25
N GLY A 118 -0.57 -7.65 -19.91
CA GLY A 118 -0.65 -7.77 -21.35
C GLY A 118 0.45 -8.64 -21.96
N ASP A 119 0.24 -8.99 -23.20
CA ASP A 119 1.23 -9.64 -24.04
C ASP A 119 2.05 -8.58 -24.78
N VAL A 120 3.34 -8.54 -24.52
CA VAL A 120 4.25 -7.53 -25.10
C VAL A 120 4.38 -7.63 -26.62
N THR A 121 3.87 -8.71 -27.23
CA THR A 121 3.87 -8.93 -28.68
C THR A 121 2.54 -8.58 -29.35
N ASP A 122 1.49 -8.26 -28.57
CA ASP A 122 0.17 -7.92 -29.06
C ASP A 122 -0.18 -6.45 -28.76
N ASP A 123 0.02 -5.59 -29.74
CA ASP A 123 -0.23 -4.16 -29.65
C ASP A 123 -1.71 -3.81 -29.40
N SER A 124 -2.63 -4.71 -29.73
CA SER A 124 -4.06 -4.48 -29.55
C SER A 124 -4.51 -4.44 -28.08
N MET A 125 -3.62 -4.83 -27.16
CA MET A 125 -3.85 -4.77 -25.70
C MET A 125 -3.46 -3.44 -25.07
N TYR A 126 -2.96 -2.49 -25.86
CA TYR A 126 -2.36 -1.27 -25.31
C TYR A 126 -2.95 -0.01 -25.93
N THR A 127 -2.99 1.06 -25.18
CA THR A 127 -3.34 2.37 -25.71
C THR A 127 -2.28 2.85 -26.70
N HIS A 128 -2.71 3.63 -27.68
CA HIS A 128 -1.82 4.20 -28.68
C HIS A 128 -1.75 5.72 -28.46
N ILE A 129 -0.55 6.21 -28.19
CA ILE A 129 -0.28 7.65 -28.06
C ILE A 129 0.22 8.12 -29.43
N LYS A 130 -0.61 8.90 -30.13
CA LYS A 130 -0.22 9.54 -31.38
C LYS A 130 0.42 10.88 -31.08
N THR A 131 1.65 11.07 -31.56
CA THR A 131 2.29 12.39 -31.65
C THR A 131 2.41 12.75 -33.14
N ASP A 132 2.70 14.01 -33.44
CA ASP A 132 2.81 14.49 -34.85
C ASP A 132 3.83 13.71 -35.69
N THR A 133 4.78 13.04 -35.04
CA THR A 133 5.87 12.32 -35.71
C THR A 133 5.94 10.83 -35.42
N GLN A 134 5.24 10.33 -34.38
CA GLN A 134 5.34 8.93 -33.95
C GLN A 134 4.04 8.40 -33.33
N VAL A 135 3.79 7.13 -33.52
CA VAL A 135 2.83 6.35 -32.73
C VAL A 135 3.63 5.63 -31.64
N ARG A 136 3.37 5.94 -30.38
CA ARG A 136 3.93 5.21 -29.23
C ARG A 136 2.87 4.29 -28.67
N ILE A 137 3.28 3.09 -28.28
CA ILE A 137 2.43 2.19 -27.52
C ILE A 137 2.41 2.67 -26.07
N GLY A 138 1.22 2.90 -25.58
CA GLY A 138 0.98 3.38 -24.22
C GLY A 138 0.87 2.27 -23.18
N GLU A 139 0.02 2.48 -22.22
CA GLU A 139 -0.24 1.53 -21.14
C GLU A 139 -1.23 0.45 -21.56
N PHE A 140 -1.24 -0.67 -20.84
CA PHE A 140 -2.24 -1.72 -21.01
C PHE A 140 -3.66 -1.14 -20.88
N ASP A 141 -4.51 -1.45 -21.83
CA ASP A 141 -5.92 -1.09 -21.85
C ASP A 141 -6.79 -2.29 -21.45
N PRO A 142 -7.24 -2.40 -20.22
CA PRO A 142 -8.06 -3.53 -19.77
C PRO A 142 -9.41 -3.64 -20.53
N SER A 143 -9.88 -2.57 -21.16
CA SER A 143 -11.17 -2.56 -21.88
C SER A 143 -11.10 -3.21 -23.25
N ALA A 144 -9.91 -3.34 -23.84
CA ALA A 144 -9.72 -3.92 -25.15
C ALA A 144 -10.17 -5.41 -25.17
N PRO A 145 -10.80 -5.88 -26.26
CA PRO A 145 -11.24 -7.28 -26.36
C PRO A 145 -10.11 -8.31 -26.21
N SER A 146 -8.91 -8.01 -26.71
CA SER A 146 -7.70 -8.83 -26.53
C SER A 146 -7.27 -8.87 -25.07
N SER A 147 -7.32 -7.73 -24.37
CA SER A 147 -7.01 -7.62 -22.95
C SER A 147 -7.96 -8.43 -22.07
N LYS A 148 -9.26 -8.41 -22.37
CA LYS A 148 -10.24 -9.23 -21.64
C LYS A 148 -9.93 -10.72 -21.75
N ARG A 149 -9.61 -11.20 -22.95
CA ARG A 149 -9.17 -12.60 -23.15
C ARG A 149 -7.87 -12.92 -22.44
N TYR A 150 -6.95 -11.97 -22.39
CA TYR A 150 -5.72 -12.11 -21.61
C TYR A 150 -6.01 -12.25 -20.11
N LEU A 151 -6.91 -11.43 -19.56
CA LEU A 151 -7.33 -11.51 -18.15
C LEU A 151 -8.02 -12.86 -17.86
N ASP A 152 -8.84 -13.39 -18.77
CA ASP A 152 -9.45 -14.74 -18.62
C ASP A 152 -8.37 -15.85 -18.57
N ARG A 153 -7.31 -15.73 -19.39
CA ARG A 153 -6.17 -16.65 -19.32
C ARG A 153 -5.43 -16.54 -17.98
N LEU A 154 -5.23 -15.33 -17.47
CA LEU A 154 -4.64 -15.13 -16.15
C LEU A 154 -5.47 -15.79 -15.06
N VAL A 155 -6.79 -15.65 -15.09
CA VAL A 155 -7.71 -16.33 -14.17
C VAL A 155 -7.56 -17.85 -14.28
N SER A 156 -7.51 -18.40 -15.49
CA SER A 156 -7.32 -19.85 -15.70
C SER A 156 -6.01 -20.35 -15.09
N ASN A 157 -4.92 -19.60 -15.23
CA ASN A 157 -3.62 -19.94 -14.64
C ASN A 157 -3.63 -19.81 -13.12
N MET A 158 -4.34 -18.84 -12.57
CA MET A 158 -4.55 -18.73 -11.13
C MET A 158 -5.33 -19.92 -10.57
N VAL A 159 -6.39 -20.34 -11.24
CA VAL A 159 -7.18 -21.53 -10.84
C VAL A 159 -6.32 -22.79 -10.87
N SER A 160 -5.55 -23.01 -11.95
CA SER A 160 -4.72 -24.22 -12.10
C SER A 160 -3.59 -24.32 -11.06
N THR A 161 -3.10 -23.19 -10.57
CA THR A 161 -2.01 -23.14 -9.56
C THR A 161 -2.50 -23.06 -8.12
N GLY A 162 -3.77 -22.68 -7.92
CA GLY A 162 -4.33 -22.39 -6.59
C GLY A 162 -3.76 -21.11 -5.96
N VAL A 163 -3.20 -20.20 -6.77
CA VAL A 163 -2.69 -18.87 -6.35
C VAL A 163 -3.58 -17.79 -6.97
N THR A 164 -4.03 -16.82 -6.19
CA THR A 164 -5.02 -15.83 -6.61
C THR A 164 -4.52 -14.41 -6.43
N ALA A 165 -5.05 -13.47 -7.21
CA ALA A 165 -4.78 -12.06 -7.01
C ALA A 165 -5.47 -11.56 -5.72
N ALA A 166 -4.71 -10.86 -4.87
CA ALA A 166 -5.25 -10.14 -3.72
C ALA A 166 -5.35 -8.64 -4.02
N HIS A 167 -4.37 -8.12 -4.76
CA HIS A 167 -4.23 -6.70 -5.01
C HIS A 167 -3.71 -6.42 -6.42
N ILE A 168 -4.04 -5.25 -6.94
CA ILE A 168 -3.36 -4.66 -8.09
C ILE A 168 -2.66 -3.38 -7.64
N SER A 169 -1.33 -3.40 -7.62
CA SER A 169 -0.51 -2.21 -7.48
C SER A 169 -0.56 -1.40 -8.78
N ASN A 170 -1.63 -0.62 -8.92
CA ASN A 170 -1.94 0.07 -10.17
C ASN A 170 -1.24 1.44 -10.24
N ASN A 171 -0.62 1.71 -11.39
CA ASN A 171 0.03 2.99 -11.68
C ASN A 171 -0.85 3.95 -12.51
N ALA A 172 -1.95 3.49 -13.06
CA ALA A 172 -2.87 4.30 -13.85
C ALA A 172 -4.25 4.39 -13.15
N PRO A 173 -4.86 5.57 -13.06
CA PRO A 173 -4.38 6.87 -13.50
C PRO A 173 -3.40 7.55 -12.52
N ARG A 174 -2.90 8.75 -12.92
CA ARG A 174 -2.00 9.57 -12.08
C ARG A 174 -2.50 11.01 -11.95
N ASN A 175 -3.77 11.27 -12.17
CA ASN A 175 -4.34 12.61 -12.34
C ASN A 175 -5.67 12.83 -11.62
N LEU A 176 -5.96 12.06 -10.58
CA LEU A 176 -7.24 12.20 -9.83
C LEU A 176 -7.32 13.48 -9.00
N ALA A 177 -6.17 14.09 -8.69
CA ALA A 177 -6.11 15.38 -8.00
C ALA A 177 -5.89 16.55 -8.97
N ASP A 178 -5.81 16.31 -10.28
CA ASP A 178 -5.46 17.31 -11.27
C ASP A 178 -6.42 18.51 -11.23
N LEU A 179 -5.86 19.72 -11.42
CA LEU A 179 -6.66 20.96 -11.50
C LEU A 179 -7.38 21.09 -12.84
N ASN A 180 -6.92 20.39 -13.86
CA ASN A 180 -7.61 20.28 -15.13
C ASN A 180 -8.73 19.24 -15.03
N ASP A 181 -9.97 19.69 -15.13
CA ASP A 181 -11.16 18.87 -15.02
C ASP A 181 -11.24 17.74 -16.06
N GLU A 182 -10.80 17.96 -17.28
CA GLU A 182 -10.84 16.96 -18.35
C GLU A 182 -9.83 15.84 -18.08
N LEU A 183 -8.62 16.19 -17.64
CA LEU A 183 -7.62 15.19 -17.22
C LEU A 183 -8.10 14.40 -16.01
N ARG A 184 -8.76 15.04 -15.05
CA ARG A 184 -9.29 14.38 -13.87
C ARG A 184 -10.43 13.42 -14.21
N LYS A 185 -11.40 13.83 -15.06
CA LYS A 185 -12.48 12.96 -15.55
C LYS A 185 -11.95 11.76 -16.32
N GLU A 186 -10.94 11.96 -17.16
CA GLU A 186 -10.28 10.88 -17.86
C GLU A 186 -9.60 9.92 -16.88
N GLY A 187 -8.94 10.43 -15.84
CA GLY A 187 -8.39 9.62 -14.76
C GLY A 187 -9.43 8.76 -14.05
N ILE A 188 -10.59 9.33 -13.73
CA ILE A 188 -11.70 8.58 -13.12
C ILE A 188 -12.19 7.48 -14.07
N ARG A 189 -12.32 7.77 -15.35
CA ARG A 189 -12.71 6.78 -16.37
C ARG A 189 -11.71 5.61 -16.44
N VAL A 190 -10.42 5.91 -16.49
CA VAL A 190 -9.35 4.90 -16.50
C VAL A 190 -9.37 4.06 -15.23
N ALA A 191 -9.55 4.68 -14.06
CA ALA A 191 -9.63 3.96 -12.78
C ALA A 191 -10.82 2.98 -12.76
N LYS A 192 -11.98 3.37 -13.30
CA LYS A 192 -13.16 2.48 -13.40
C LYS A 192 -12.89 1.27 -14.30
N ILE A 193 -12.21 1.46 -15.43
CA ILE A 193 -11.81 0.36 -16.33
C ILE A 193 -10.88 -0.62 -15.59
N TRP A 194 -9.93 -0.13 -14.81
CA TRP A 194 -9.07 -0.96 -14.00
C TRP A 194 -9.80 -1.67 -12.85
N LEU A 195 -10.84 -1.05 -12.27
CA LEU A 195 -11.71 -1.71 -11.28
C LEU A 195 -12.49 -2.88 -11.90
N ASP A 196 -12.96 -2.74 -13.13
CA ASP A 196 -13.59 -3.84 -13.84
C ASP A 196 -12.62 -4.99 -14.12
N ALA A 197 -11.37 -4.68 -14.49
CA ALA A 197 -10.32 -5.68 -14.63
C ALA A 197 -9.98 -6.36 -13.30
N ALA A 198 -9.87 -5.60 -12.20
CA ALA A 198 -9.65 -6.12 -10.87
C ALA A 198 -10.77 -7.09 -10.46
N LYS A 199 -12.02 -6.73 -10.72
CA LYS A 199 -13.18 -7.61 -10.53
C LYS A 199 -13.07 -8.88 -11.38
N GLN A 200 -12.73 -8.76 -12.67
CA GLN A 200 -12.61 -9.90 -13.59
C GLN A 200 -11.59 -10.92 -13.10
N ILE A 201 -10.43 -10.46 -12.59
CA ILE A 201 -9.40 -11.37 -12.06
C ILE A 201 -9.61 -11.77 -10.59
N GLY A 202 -10.67 -11.30 -9.93
CA GLY A 202 -10.98 -11.61 -8.54
C GLY A 202 -10.06 -10.95 -7.52
N ALA A 203 -9.42 -9.84 -7.85
CA ALA A 203 -8.65 -9.04 -6.89
C ALA A 203 -9.58 -8.40 -5.85
N ILE A 204 -9.13 -8.36 -4.59
CA ILE A 204 -9.92 -7.84 -3.47
C ILE A 204 -9.83 -6.32 -3.41
N SER A 205 -8.68 -5.78 -3.80
CA SER A 205 -8.39 -4.36 -3.76
C SER A 205 -7.46 -3.94 -4.90
N MET A 206 -7.43 -2.64 -5.14
CA MET A 206 -6.58 -2.03 -6.14
C MET A 206 -6.10 -0.65 -5.68
N ARG A 207 -4.81 -0.38 -5.81
CA ARG A 207 -4.26 0.95 -5.58
C ARG A 207 -4.76 1.92 -6.65
N VAL A 208 -5.10 3.13 -6.22
CA VAL A 208 -5.43 4.26 -7.10
C VAL A 208 -4.59 5.46 -6.68
N ASN A 209 -3.79 5.97 -7.60
CA ASN A 209 -2.90 7.10 -7.32
C ASN A 209 -3.64 8.43 -7.44
N THR A 210 -3.44 9.33 -6.50
CA THR A 210 -4.00 10.67 -6.55
C THR A 210 -3.38 11.52 -7.65
N GLY A 211 -2.09 11.33 -7.92
CA GLY A 211 -1.29 12.34 -8.59
C GLY A 211 -1.16 13.58 -7.71
N GLY A 212 -1.28 14.73 -8.29
CA GLY A 212 -1.15 16.02 -7.61
C GLY A 212 0.18 16.69 -7.90
N PRO A 213 0.48 17.81 -7.23
CA PRO A 213 1.75 18.48 -7.46
C PRO A 213 2.85 17.46 -7.21
N GLN A 214 3.71 17.27 -8.18
CA GLN A 214 4.91 16.48 -7.97
C GLN A 214 5.72 17.22 -6.91
N ILE A 215 5.70 16.68 -5.71
CA ILE A 215 6.68 17.07 -4.71
C ILE A 215 7.99 16.54 -5.25
N ILE A 216 8.75 17.44 -5.85
CA ILE A 216 10.11 17.16 -6.27
C ILE A 216 10.87 16.80 -5.00
N PRO A 217 11.66 15.71 -4.96
CA PRO A 217 12.39 15.34 -3.77
C PRO A 217 13.12 16.54 -3.17
N ALA A 218 13.11 16.67 -1.85
CA ALA A 218 13.65 17.80 -1.11
C ALA A 218 15.09 18.22 -1.49
N SER A 219 15.85 17.35 -2.14
CA SER A 219 17.18 17.66 -2.68
C SER A 219 17.20 18.70 -3.81
N VAL A 220 16.05 19.14 -4.30
CA VAL A 220 15.91 20.05 -5.45
C VAL A 220 15.23 21.36 -5.06
N ILE A 221 14.82 21.53 -3.80
CA ILE A 221 13.95 22.62 -3.40
C ILE A 221 14.68 23.52 -2.39
N GLU A 222 15.17 24.65 -2.85
CA GLU A 222 15.56 25.74 -1.96
C GLU A 222 14.35 26.38 -1.26
N ASP A 223 13.14 26.30 -1.83
CA ASP A 223 11.90 26.89 -1.32
C ASP A 223 10.79 25.88 -0.97
N GLY A 224 11.13 24.64 -0.78
CA GLY A 224 10.38 23.63 -0.06
C GLY A 224 9.07 23.17 -0.65
N TYR A 225 8.19 22.92 0.23
CA TYR A 225 6.86 22.37 0.03
C TYR A 225 5.92 23.39 -0.60
N PRO A 226 4.99 22.93 -1.46
CA PRO A 226 3.85 23.77 -1.79
C PRO A 226 3.20 24.22 -0.48
N ARG A 227 2.91 25.50 -0.36
CA ARG A 227 2.22 26.05 0.80
C ARG A 227 0.89 25.35 0.96
N ASN A 228 0.36 25.30 2.16
CA ASN A 228 -0.93 24.65 2.43
C ASN A 228 -2.03 25.12 1.48
N GLU A 229 -2.03 26.41 1.11
CA GLU A 229 -2.98 26.98 0.18
C GLU A 229 -2.84 26.41 -1.24
N GLU A 230 -1.65 25.98 -1.62
CA GLU A 230 -1.37 25.42 -2.96
C GLU A 230 -1.81 23.96 -3.07
N ILE A 231 -1.83 23.19 -1.97
CA ILE A 231 -2.27 21.79 -2.00
C ILE A 231 -3.78 21.62 -1.79
N VAL A 232 -4.48 22.60 -1.20
CA VAL A 232 -5.93 22.52 -0.91
C VAL A 232 -6.78 22.24 -2.16
N PRO A 233 -6.57 22.89 -3.32
CA PRO A 233 -7.31 22.56 -4.53
C PRO A 233 -7.11 21.10 -4.97
N TYR A 234 -5.90 20.57 -4.87
CA TYR A 234 -5.59 19.17 -5.22
C TYR A 234 -6.25 18.20 -4.25
N LEU A 235 -6.23 18.49 -2.94
CA LEU A 235 -6.93 17.68 -1.92
C LEU A 235 -8.43 17.63 -2.21
N ARG A 236 -9.04 18.76 -2.50
CA ARG A 236 -10.47 18.84 -2.83
C ARG A 236 -10.80 17.99 -4.05
N ASN A 237 -10.01 18.10 -5.10
CA ASN A 237 -10.20 17.33 -6.33
C ASN A 237 -10.00 15.83 -6.10
N ALA A 238 -8.98 15.45 -5.31
CA ALA A 238 -8.78 14.06 -4.92
C ALA A 238 -9.99 13.52 -4.16
N ILE A 239 -10.48 14.24 -3.15
CA ILE A 239 -11.66 13.83 -2.36
C ILE A 239 -12.87 13.57 -3.26
N GLU A 240 -13.19 14.49 -4.17
CA GLU A 240 -14.34 14.33 -5.08
C GLU A 240 -14.14 13.12 -6.03
N SER A 241 -12.93 12.95 -6.57
CA SER A 241 -12.61 11.81 -7.43
C SER A 241 -12.72 10.48 -6.69
N PHE A 242 -12.23 10.43 -5.45
CA PHE A 242 -12.28 9.21 -4.63
C PHE A 242 -13.68 8.90 -4.12
N LYS A 243 -14.57 9.89 -3.88
CA LYS A 243 -15.98 9.65 -3.59
C LYS A 243 -16.67 8.92 -4.75
N GLU A 244 -16.50 9.44 -5.98
CA GLU A 244 -17.07 8.82 -7.17
C GLU A 244 -16.53 7.40 -7.41
N LEU A 245 -15.23 7.22 -7.23
CA LEU A 245 -14.58 5.93 -7.41
C LEU A 245 -14.95 4.93 -6.32
N ALA A 246 -15.11 5.34 -5.07
CA ALA A 246 -15.52 4.47 -3.97
C ALA A 246 -16.95 3.94 -4.16
N ASP A 247 -17.85 4.74 -4.68
CA ASP A 247 -19.22 4.32 -5.04
C ASP A 247 -19.19 3.29 -6.19
N TYR A 248 -18.33 3.49 -7.18
CA TYR A 248 -18.13 2.51 -8.26
C TYR A 248 -17.49 1.23 -7.75
N ALA A 249 -16.46 1.34 -6.92
CA ALA A 249 -15.75 0.24 -6.28
C ALA A 249 -16.71 -0.63 -5.45
N GLY A 250 -17.65 -0.01 -4.72
CA GLY A 250 -18.71 -0.71 -4.00
C GLY A 250 -19.60 -1.58 -4.91
N LYS A 251 -19.95 -1.08 -6.08
CA LYS A 251 -20.73 -1.84 -7.08
C LYS A 251 -19.90 -2.96 -7.73
N ALA A 252 -18.60 -2.73 -7.89
CA ALA A 252 -17.67 -3.74 -8.42
C ALA A 252 -17.33 -4.83 -7.39
N GLY A 253 -17.44 -4.54 -6.09
CA GLY A 253 -17.02 -5.41 -4.99
C GLY A 253 -15.50 -5.44 -4.79
N VAL A 254 -14.78 -4.41 -5.27
CA VAL A 254 -13.32 -4.27 -5.18
C VAL A 254 -13.00 -2.98 -4.45
N LYS A 255 -12.19 -3.03 -3.40
CA LYS A 255 -11.80 -1.82 -2.68
C LYS A 255 -10.74 -1.02 -3.45
N ILE A 256 -10.88 0.29 -3.44
CA ILE A 256 -9.79 1.18 -3.84
C ILE A 256 -8.93 1.51 -2.63
N THR A 257 -7.62 1.56 -2.85
CA THR A 257 -6.67 1.86 -1.79
C THR A 257 -5.78 3.04 -2.15
N ILE A 258 -5.38 3.79 -1.13
CA ILE A 258 -4.43 4.90 -1.23
C ILE A 258 -3.16 4.49 -0.51
N GLU A 259 -2.06 4.40 -1.25
CA GLU A 259 -0.74 4.11 -0.72
C GLU A 259 0.02 5.41 -0.45
N ASN A 260 0.82 5.45 0.62
CA ASN A 260 1.86 6.46 0.77
C ASN A 260 2.91 6.22 -0.31
N HIS A 261 2.87 7.04 -1.33
CA HIS A 261 3.75 6.92 -2.48
C HIS A 261 4.28 8.30 -2.85
N TRP A 262 4.30 8.68 -4.09
CA TRP A 262 4.73 9.99 -4.54
C TRP A 262 3.55 10.97 -4.69
N GLY A 263 3.86 12.26 -4.78
CA GLY A 263 2.88 13.34 -4.96
C GLY A 263 2.14 13.68 -3.66
N LEU A 264 0.85 13.96 -3.78
CA LEU A 264 0.00 14.41 -2.68
C LEU A 264 -0.02 13.45 -1.49
N VAL A 265 0.08 12.15 -1.76
CA VAL A 265 -0.04 11.07 -0.76
C VAL A 265 1.30 10.62 -0.17
N ALA A 266 2.41 11.27 -0.51
CA ALA A 266 3.67 11.08 0.20
C ALA A 266 3.56 11.50 1.69
N ASN A 267 2.62 12.40 2.00
CA ASN A 267 2.30 12.80 3.37
C ASN A 267 1.09 12.00 3.88
N PRO A 268 1.22 11.22 4.97
CA PRO A 268 0.14 10.39 5.52
C PRO A 268 -1.06 11.21 6.01
N VAL A 269 -0.87 12.47 6.41
CA VAL A 269 -1.96 13.34 6.84
C VAL A 269 -2.93 13.63 5.67
N ASN A 270 -2.41 13.81 4.46
CA ASN A 270 -3.25 13.98 3.28
C ASN A 270 -4.09 12.75 2.99
N ILE A 271 -3.54 11.54 3.18
CA ILE A 271 -4.29 10.28 3.04
C ILE A 271 -5.43 10.25 4.05
N ILE A 272 -5.16 10.57 5.31
CA ILE A 272 -6.20 10.58 6.37
C ILE A 272 -7.30 11.58 6.07
N ILE A 273 -6.94 12.78 5.58
CA ILE A 273 -7.94 13.80 5.18
C ILE A 273 -8.83 13.22 4.07
N ILE A 274 -8.23 12.67 3.01
CA ILE A 274 -8.99 12.10 1.89
C ILE A 274 -9.91 10.99 2.39
N LEU A 275 -9.40 10.02 3.17
CA LEU A 275 -10.18 8.90 3.66
C LEU A 275 -11.34 9.32 4.57
N ASN A 276 -11.12 10.29 5.46
CA ASN A 276 -12.16 10.78 6.35
C ASN A 276 -13.26 11.54 5.60
N GLU A 277 -12.91 12.33 4.59
CA GLU A 277 -13.86 13.09 3.77
C GLU A 277 -14.62 12.21 2.77
N VAL A 278 -13.96 11.18 2.23
CA VAL A 278 -14.62 10.17 1.38
C VAL A 278 -15.58 9.32 2.20
N ASN A 279 -15.19 8.92 3.40
CA ASN A 279 -15.98 8.16 4.38
C ASN A 279 -16.78 7.00 3.75
N ASN A 280 -16.14 6.18 2.94
CA ASN A 280 -16.75 5.07 2.22
C ASN A 280 -15.96 3.77 2.52
N PRO A 281 -16.61 2.64 2.90
CA PRO A 281 -15.94 1.39 3.25
C PRO A 281 -15.17 0.74 2.08
N TYR A 282 -15.38 1.20 0.86
CA TYR A 282 -14.64 0.76 -0.32
C TYR A 282 -13.44 1.66 -0.66
N CYS A 283 -13.09 2.63 0.20
CA CYS A 283 -11.90 3.46 0.09
C CYS A 283 -11.09 3.36 1.39
N GLU A 284 -9.86 2.86 1.31
CA GLU A 284 -9.01 2.63 2.48
C GLU A 284 -7.53 2.94 2.21
N ALA A 285 -6.69 2.88 3.25
CA ALA A 285 -5.24 2.98 3.09
C ALA A 285 -4.64 1.63 2.68
N SER A 286 -3.52 1.66 1.94
CA SER A 286 -2.62 0.51 1.74
C SER A 286 -1.18 0.95 2.01
N PRO A 287 -0.80 1.14 3.28
CA PRO A 287 0.50 1.69 3.60
C PRO A 287 1.66 0.78 3.20
N ASP A 288 2.70 1.41 2.67
CA ASP A 288 4.00 0.82 2.37
C ASP A 288 5.00 1.18 3.47
N PHE A 289 5.89 0.24 3.83
CA PHE A 289 6.88 0.47 4.88
C PHE A 289 7.93 1.51 4.50
N CYS A 290 8.22 1.72 3.22
CA CYS A 290 9.35 2.54 2.79
C CYS A 290 9.01 3.73 1.88
N ASN A 291 7.79 3.87 1.37
CA ASN A 291 7.42 4.93 0.43
C ASN A 291 7.09 6.26 1.14
N TRP A 292 7.94 6.66 2.07
CA TRP A 292 7.79 7.91 2.82
C TRP A 292 8.69 8.99 2.23
N GLU A 293 8.31 10.22 2.45
CA GLU A 293 9.12 11.37 2.07
C GLU A 293 10.43 11.39 2.86
N HIS A 294 10.35 11.11 4.16
CA HIS A 294 11.49 11.04 5.06
C HIS A 294 11.41 9.78 5.92
N GLU A 295 12.56 9.17 6.20
CA GLU A 295 12.64 7.95 7.00
C GLU A 295 12.01 8.09 8.40
N TYR A 296 12.17 9.24 9.04
CA TYR A 296 11.59 9.48 10.36
C TYR A 296 10.05 9.43 10.40
N MET A 297 9.38 9.59 9.24
CA MET A 297 7.92 9.46 9.13
C MET A 297 7.45 8.01 9.16
N LEU A 298 8.33 7.05 8.89
CA LEU A 298 7.99 5.65 8.61
C LEU A 298 7.09 5.04 9.69
N TYR A 299 7.58 4.94 10.91
CA TYR A 299 6.83 4.25 11.97
C TYR A 299 5.58 5.04 12.40
N HIS A 300 5.68 6.34 12.50
CA HIS A 300 4.55 7.20 12.83
C HIS A 300 3.48 7.20 11.73
N GLY A 301 3.91 7.20 10.48
CA GLY A 301 3.00 7.08 9.33
C GLY A 301 2.28 5.74 9.30
N LEU A 302 2.97 4.64 9.61
CA LEU A 302 2.34 3.33 9.75
C LEU A 302 1.30 3.33 10.89
N GLU A 303 1.63 3.86 12.06
CA GLU A 303 0.69 3.97 13.19
C GLU A 303 -0.58 4.75 12.83
N ILE A 304 -0.46 5.77 11.97
CA ILE A 304 -1.60 6.58 11.51
C ILE A 304 -2.44 5.81 10.46
N LEU A 305 -1.80 5.11 9.53
CA LEU A 305 -2.49 4.54 8.37
C LEU A 305 -3.00 3.10 8.58
N ILE A 306 -2.32 2.27 9.40
CA ILE A 306 -2.74 0.88 9.63
C ILE A 306 -4.19 0.76 10.14
N PRO A 307 -4.69 1.62 11.04
CA PRO A 307 -6.09 1.59 11.46
C PRO A 307 -7.10 1.81 10.33
N LYS A 308 -6.65 2.34 9.19
CA LYS A 308 -7.45 2.62 7.99
C LYS A 308 -7.19 1.62 6.86
N ALA A 309 -6.41 0.57 7.10
CA ALA A 309 -6.05 -0.46 6.13
C ALA A 309 -6.69 -1.80 6.52
N THR A 310 -7.40 -2.43 5.60
CA THR A 310 -8.01 -3.74 5.85
C THR A 310 -7.68 -4.79 4.79
N SER A 311 -7.26 -4.39 3.58
CA SER A 311 -7.00 -5.29 2.46
C SER A 311 -5.53 -5.59 2.27
N MET A 312 -4.69 -4.56 2.13
CA MET A 312 -3.30 -4.70 1.72
C MET A 312 -2.37 -3.73 2.45
N VAL A 313 -1.19 -4.23 2.78
CA VAL A 313 -0.02 -3.47 3.27
C VAL A 313 1.20 -3.97 2.50
N HIS A 314 2.14 -3.09 2.16
CA HIS A 314 3.38 -3.45 1.50
C HIS A 314 4.52 -3.52 2.52
N ALA A 315 5.01 -4.73 2.78
CA ALA A 315 6.25 -4.94 3.52
C ALA A 315 7.41 -4.74 2.55
N LYS A 316 8.00 -3.57 2.59
CA LYS A 316 9.04 -3.15 1.65
C LYS A 316 10.39 -3.08 2.31
N ARG A 317 11.42 -3.52 1.59
CA ARG A 317 12.83 -3.25 1.88
C ARG A 317 13.41 -2.52 0.67
N TRP A 318 13.93 -1.31 0.89
CA TRP A 318 14.37 -0.43 -0.18
C TRP A 318 15.74 0.18 0.10
N THR A 319 16.54 0.39 -0.93
CA THR A 319 17.87 1.02 -0.80
C THR A 319 17.80 2.45 -0.26
N ARG A 320 16.69 3.15 -0.41
CA ARG A 320 16.51 4.50 0.14
C ARG A 320 16.44 4.52 1.67
N PHE A 321 15.90 3.47 2.28
CA PHE A 321 15.83 3.30 3.73
C PHE A 321 16.46 1.97 4.13
N PRO A 322 17.81 1.86 4.06
CA PRO A 322 18.51 0.59 4.22
C PRO A 322 18.35 -0.02 5.62
N ASP A 323 18.17 0.83 6.63
CA ASP A 323 18.11 0.45 8.04
C ASP A 323 16.68 0.24 8.56
N VAL A 324 15.69 0.10 7.66
CA VAL A 324 14.31 -0.18 8.06
C VAL A 324 14.23 -1.42 8.94
N ASP A 325 13.69 -1.26 10.16
CA ASP A 325 13.40 -2.37 11.08
C ASP A 325 12.05 -3.02 10.71
N ILE A 326 12.12 -4.08 9.90
CA ILE A 326 10.94 -4.85 9.47
C ILE A 326 10.18 -5.41 10.68
N ALA A 327 10.88 -5.88 11.71
CA ALA A 327 10.24 -6.43 12.90
C ALA A 327 9.45 -5.35 13.66
N ARG A 328 9.93 -4.11 13.70
CA ARG A 328 9.20 -2.98 14.27
C ARG A 328 7.96 -2.63 13.43
N CYS A 329 8.06 -2.61 12.10
CA CYS A 329 6.90 -2.41 11.23
C CYS A 329 5.83 -3.49 11.46
N VAL A 330 6.25 -4.76 11.54
CA VAL A 330 5.33 -5.87 11.80
C VAL A 330 4.74 -5.82 13.22
N ARG A 331 5.50 -5.36 14.24
CA ARG A 331 4.91 -5.11 15.57
C ARG A 331 3.76 -4.12 15.50
N ILE A 332 3.87 -3.04 14.73
CA ILE A 332 2.75 -2.09 14.53
C ILE A 332 1.54 -2.82 13.94
N LEU A 333 1.73 -3.69 12.93
CA LEU A 333 0.63 -4.50 12.39
C LEU A 333 -0.01 -5.39 13.46
N ASN A 334 0.80 -6.03 14.32
CA ASN A 334 0.32 -6.87 15.40
C ASN A 334 -0.46 -6.06 16.45
N ASP A 335 0.04 -4.89 16.85
CA ASP A 335 -0.57 -4.01 17.86
C ASP A 335 -1.97 -3.54 17.41
N TYR A 336 -2.11 -3.21 16.14
CA TYR A 336 -3.41 -2.88 15.53
C TYR A 336 -4.23 -4.10 15.08
N LYS A 337 -3.74 -5.33 15.35
CA LYS A 337 -4.42 -6.59 15.00
C LYS A 337 -4.78 -6.67 13.51
N TYR A 338 -3.90 -6.19 12.66
CA TYR A 338 -4.10 -6.18 11.22
C TYR A 338 -4.37 -7.59 10.67
N LYS A 339 -5.40 -7.73 9.82
CA LYS A 339 -5.86 -9.02 9.27
C LYS A 339 -5.81 -9.10 7.75
N GLY A 340 -5.53 -7.98 7.08
CA GLY A 340 -5.38 -7.93 5.63
C GLY A 340 -4.12 -8.65 5.15
N TYR A 341 -3.91 -8.66 3.85
CA TYR A 341 -2.73 -9.27 3.25
C TYR A 341 -1.51 -8.36 3.39
N ILE A 342 -0.33 -8.97 3.38
CA ILE A 342 0.97 -8.31 3.42
C ILE A 342 1.72 -8.68 2.15
N SER A 343 1.85 -7.73 1.25
CA SER A 343 2.63 -7.85 0.01
C SER A 343 4.11 -7.71 0.31
N VAL A 344 4.93 -8.64 -0.15
CA VAL A 344 6.39 -8.65 0.10
C VAL A 344 7.09 -8.00 -1.07
N GLU A 345 7.58 -6.77 -0.89
CA GLU A 345 8.17 -5.95 -1.96
C GLU A 345 9.64 -5.66 -1.69
N TYR A 346 10.52 -6.40 -2.36
CA TYR A 346 11.95 -6.21 -2.25
C TYR A 346 12.49 -5.32 -3.37
N GLU A 347 13.03 -4.16 -3.03
CA GLU A 347 13.67 -3.18 -3.92
C GLU A 347 15.12 -2.86 -3.52
N ALA A 348 15.72 -3.62 -2.63
CA ALA A 348 17.12 -3.48 -2.31
C ALA A 348 18.01 -4.14 -3.40
N GLY A 349 19.29 -3.91 -3.34
CA GLY A 349 20.23 -4.44 -4.33
C GLY A 349 20.40 -5.97 -4.26
N GLY A 350 21.06 -6.54 -5.27
CA GLY A 350 21.35 -7.95 -5.36
C GLY A 350 20.26 -8.79 -6.03
N ASP A 351 20.16 -10.05 -5.63
CA ASP A 351 19.20 -11.00 -6.20
C ASP A 351 17.79 -10.75 -5.67
N PRO A 352 16.83 -10.33 -6.51
CA PRO A 352 15.50 -9.96 -6.06
C PRO A 352 14.66 -11.15 -5.57
N VAL A 353 14.93 -12.36 -6.05
CA VAL A 353 14.21 -13.58 -5.61
C VAL A 353 14.65 -13.96 -4.21
N GLU A 354 15.95 -14.03 -3.98
CA GLU A 354 16.51 -14.36 -2.67
C GLU A 354 16.23 -13.25 -1.65
N GLY A 355 16.31 -11.98 -2.08
CA GLY A 355 15.92 -10.83 -1.24
C GLY A 355 14.46 -10.88 -0.82
N THR A 356 13.56 -11.24 -1.74
CA THR A 356 12.12 -11.40 -1.44
C THR A 356 11.88 -12.57 -0.49
N LYS A 357 12.56 -13.71 -0.67
CA LYS A 357 12.48 -14.85 0.26
C LYS A 357 12.89 -14.43 1.67
N LYS A 358 14.02 -13.73 1.78
CA LYS A 358 14.51 -13.26 3.08
C LYS A 358 13.53 -12.29 3.73
N LEU A 359 13.00 -11.32 2.99
CA LEU A 359 12.00 -10.37 3.50
C LEU A 359 10.71 -11.09 3.94
N LEU A 360 10.25 -12.09 3.18
CA LEU A 360 9.13 -12.95 3.55
C LEU A 360 9.36 -13.63 4.92
N GLU A 361 10.56 -14.22 5.12
CA GLU A 361 10.92 -14.83 6.39
C GLU A 361 10.96 -13.81 7.54
N ASP A 362 11.57 -12.64 7.31
CA ASP A 362 11.64 -11.56 8.31
C ASP A 362 10.22 -11.15 8.78
N VAL A 363 9.27 -11.01 7.84
CA VAL A 363 7.88 -10.67 8.14
C VAL A 363 7.16 -11.81 8.87
N VAL A 364 7.25 -13.05 8.37
CA VAL A 364 6.58 -14.23 8.96
C VAL A 364 7.07 -14.49 10.37
N ASN A 365 8.37 -14.33 10.63
CA ASN A 365 8.96 -14.53 11.96
C ASN A 365 8.48 -13.45 12.95
N ALA A 366 8.26 -12.23 12.51
CA ALA A 366 7.82 -11.12 13.36
C ALA A 366 6.29 -11.11 13.63
N LEU A 367 5.48 -11.79 12.81
CA LEU A 367 4.03 -11.94 13.05
C LEU A 367 3.76 -12.82 14.28
N ILE A 368 2.71 -12.49 15.04
CA ILE A 368 2.25 -13.26 16.21
C ILE A 368 0.94 -14.03 15.92
#